data_f02e789bad5af50076bfa7b65d906549
#
_entry.id   f02e789bad5af50076bfa7b65d906549
#
_cell.length_a   1.000
_cell.length_b   1.000
_cell.length_c   1.000
_cell.angle_alpha   90.00
_cell.angle_beta   90.00
_cell.angle_gamma   90.00
#
_symmetry.space_group_name_H-M   'P 1'
#
loop_
_entity.id
_entity.type
_entity.pdbx_description
1 polymer ?
#
loop_
_entity_poly.entity_id
_entity_poly.type
_entity_poly.pdbx_seq_one_letter_code
_entity_poly.pdbx_strand_id
1 'polypeptide(L)'
;MADLILSADLPTGWEVSQSSDGSELKKRFRLEVGDLMVLLEQQLGGRLRLNMLSKKIELDGTPIRAEQYPTLYVHLSKLGYKIGKQEAIDGFYAAALDNSFQPVREYLDQLADDDSVTPIDLNKVGTNYFDLNDSLYDAMHRVNLIGAVKRVYEPGCFHKTLIVYVGKQDIGKSFSVRILASPPWHKDTSQDGKDFLMALHTCWIYELAELESITNKREAGTLKNLISSVSDLIRPPYLSAHDDFPRMSIFWGSSNRRDFLRDETGGARYHVIELPHDAKTGFRIDTDRLLR
;
A
#
# COMPACT_ATOMS: atom_id res chain seq x y z
N MET A 1 -0.11 -22.30 -9.78
CA MET A 1 -1.04 -22.78 -8.73
C MET A 1 -0.22 -22.85 -7.45
N ALA A 2 -0.26 -21.83 -6.63
CA ALA A 2 0.30 -21.95 -5.30
C ALA A 2 -0.75 -22.67 -4.46
N ASP A 3 -0.63 -24.01 -4.33
CA ASP A 3 -1.20 -24.67 -3.18
C ASP A 3 -0.64 -23.93 -1.97
N LEU A 4 -1.54 -23.40 -1.14
CA LEU A 4 -1.13 -22.78 0.10
C LEU A 4 -0.22 -23.78 0.81
N ILE A 5 1.04 -23.43 1.03
CA ILE A 5 2.09 -24.32 1.55
C ILE A 5 1.80 -24.74 3.01
N LEU A 6 0.60 -24.43 3.51
CA LEU A 6 0.11 -24.82 4.83
C LEU A 6 0.15 -26.34 5.11
N SER A 7 0.01 -27.18 4.08
CA SER A 7 0.01 -28.64 4.28
C SER A 7 1.38 -29.23 4.61
N ALA A 8 2.47 -28.51 4.29
CA ALA A 8 3.84 -28.96 4.60
C ALA A 8 4.33 -28.45 5.97
N ASP A 9 3.76 -27.34 6.46
CA ASP A 9 4.23 -26.62 7.63
C ASP A 9 3.42 -26.94 8.91
N LEU A 10 2.20 -27.47 8.79
CA LEU A 10 1.36 -27.79 9.93
C LEU A 10 1.35 -29.29 10.26
N PRO A 11 1.39 -29.66 11.56
CA PRO A 11 1.30 -31.06 11.97
C PRO A 11 -0.06 -31.65 11.63
N THR A 12 -0.13 -33.00 11.63
CA THR A 12 -1.40 -33.70 11.43
C THR A 12 -2.26 -33.67 12.68
N GLY A 13 -3.54 -33.38 12.52
CA GLY A 13 -4.56 -33.46 13.57
C GLY A 13 -5.33 -34.78 13.57
N TRP A 14 -4.85 -35.81 12.86
CA TRP A 14 -5.50 -37.11 12.89
C TRP A 14 -5.20 -37.88 14.20
N GLU A 15 -6.23 -38.16 14.99
CA GLU A 15 -6.17 -39.09 16.09
C GLU A 15 -6.36 -40.54 15.54
N VAL A 16 -5.36 -41.37 15.73
CA VAL A 16 -5.40 -42.77 15.30
C VAL A 16 -5.56 -43.66 16.51
N SER A 17 -6.61 -44.49 16.50
CA SER A 17 -6.85 -45.51 17.52
C SER A 17 -7.11 -46.87 16.85
N GLN A 18 -6.86 -47.95 17.55
CA GLN A 18 -7.22 -49.29 17.08
C GLN A 18 -8.60 -49.69 17.60
N SER A 19 -9.44 -50.23 16.72
CA SER A 19 -10.71 -50.84 17.07
C SER A 19 -10.48 -52.19 17.71
N SER A 20 -11.50 -52.74 18.38
CA SER A 20 -11.47 -54.08 18.98
C SER A 20 -11.26 -55.22 17.98
N ASP A 21 -11.47 -54.99 16.70
CA ASP A 21 -11.23 -55.90 15.59
C ASP A 21 -9.85 -55.73 14.92
N GLY A 22 -9.00 -54.81 15.43
CA GLY A 22 -7.68 -54.55 14.90
C GLY A 22 -7.64 -53.50 13.75
N SER A 23 -8.80 -52.98 13.35
CA SER A 23 -8.84 -51.93 12.31
C SER A 23 -8.41 -50.55 12.85
N GLU A 24 -7.74 -49.73 12.02
CA GLU A 24 -7.41 -48.35 12.35
C GLU A 24 -8.66 -47.47 12.29
N LEU A 25 -8.94 -46.78 13.39
CA LEU A 25 -9.95 -45.75 13.47
C LEU A 25 -9.25 -44.36 13.41
N LYS A 26 -9.58 -43.57 12.41
CA LYS A 26 -9.08 -42.18 12.27
C LYS A 26 -10.18 -41.19 12.64
N LYS A 27 -9.90 -40.35 13.62
CA LYS A 27 -10.79 -39.31 14.07
C LYS A 27 -10.12 -37.94 13.87
N ARG A 28 -10.90 -36.95 13.44
CA ARG A 28 -10.40 -35.58 13.32
C ARG A 28 -10.35 -34.88 14.68
N PHE A 29 -9.24 -34.25 14.98
CA PHE A 29 -9.11 -33.39 16.15
C PHE A 29 -9.98 -32.15 15.99
N ARG A 30 -10.83 -31.85 16.98
CA ARG A 30 -11.59 -30.60 17.02
C ARG A 30 -10.66 -29.47 17.42
N LEU A 31 -10.51 -28.48 16.54
CA LEU A 31 -9.64 -27.33 16.73
C LEU A 31 -10.51 -26.12 17.07
N GLU A 32 -10.33 -25.55 18.23
CA GLU A 32 -10.93 -24.27 18.61
C GLU A 32 -10.07 -23.12 18.08
N VAL A 33 -10.62 -21.89 17.96
CA VAL A 33 -9.90 -20.73 17.39
C VAL A 33 -8.61 -20.42 18.15
N GLY A 34 -8.65 -20.51 19.49
CA GLY A 34 -7.47 -20.28 20.33
C GLY A 34 -6.35 -21.31 20.07
N ASP A 35 -6.72 -22.60 19.93
CA ASP A 35 -5.75 -23.65 19.61
C ASP A 35 -5.17 -23.48 18.21
N LEU A 36 -5.99 -23.01 17.26
CA LEU A 36 -5.51 -22.66 15.93
C LEU A 36 -4.48 -21.54 15.97
N MET A 37 -4.72 -20.48 16.76
CA MET A 37 -3.77 -19.37 16.89
C MET A 37 -2.43 -19.85 17.45
N VAL A 38 -2.45 -20.67 18.51
CA VAL A 38 -1.23 -21.26 19.09
C VAL A 38 -0.50 -22.14 18.08
N LEU A 39 -1.24 -22.95 17.33
CA LEU A 39 -0.68 -23.80 16.27
C LEU A 39 -0.02 -22.96 15.17
N LEU A 40 -0.68 -21.91 14.71
CA LEU A 40 -0.15 -21.01 13.67
C LEU A 40 1.10 -20.28 14.16
N GLU A 41 1.10 -19.77 15.40
CA GLU A 41 2.25 -19.08 15.98
C GLU A 41 3.47 -20.04 16.11
N GLN A 42 3.25 -21.26 16.59
CA GLN A 42 4.32 -22.24 16.73
C GLN A 42 4.92 -22.71 15.41
N GLN A 43 4.11 -22.84 14.36
CA GLN A 43 4.54 -23.42 13.08
C GLN A 43 4.92 -22.35 12.05
N LEU A 44 4.24 -21.22 12.05
CA LEU A 44 4.44 -20.15 11.07
C LEU A 44 5.10 -18.91 11.68
N GLY A 45 4.77 -18.59 12.95
CA GLY A 45 5.33 -17.44 13.66
C GLY A 45 5.30 -16.16 12.84
N GLY A 46 6.40 -15.43 12.81
CA GLY A 46 6.56 -14.20 12.04
C GLY A 46 6.48 -14.34 10.51
N ARG A 47 6.30 -15.55 9.96
CA ARG A 47 6.06 -15.77 8.52
C ARG A 47 4.63 -15.45 8.12
N LEU A 48 3.65 -15.60 9.05
CA LEU A 48 2.25 -15.23 8.85
C LEU A 48 2.03 -13.83 9.41
N ARG A 49 1.83 -12.85 8.54
CA ARG A 49 1.81 -11.43 8.90
C ARG A 49 0.60 -10.70 8.30
N LEU A 50 0.07 -9.70 8.98
CA LEU A 50 -0.92 -8.80 8.40
C LEU A 50 -0.21 -7.55 7.84
N ASN A 51 -0.29 -7.40 6.53
CA ASN A 51 0.19 -6.19 5.86
C ASN A 51 -0.76 -5.02 6.16
N MET A 52 -0.30 -4.04 6.93
CA MET A 52 -1.12 -2.90 7.39
C MET A 52 -1.42 -1.89 6.28
N LEU A 53 -0.69 -1.92 5.16
CA LEU A 53 -0.98 -1.10 4.00
C LEU A 53 -2.09 -1.73 3.13
N SER A 54 -1.91 -3.00 2.73
CA SER A 54 -2.88 -3.69 1.85
C SER A 54 -4.06 -4.31 2.58
N LYS A 55 -4.01 -4.41 3.92
CA LYS A 55 -4.98 -5.11 4.79
C LYS A 55 -5.14 -6.60 4.43
N LYS A 56 -4.10 -7.21 3.87
CA LYS A 56 -4.08 -8.63 3.49
C LYS A 56 -3.17 -9.41 4.42
N ILE A 57 -3.57 -10.66 4.69
CA ILE A 57 -2.67 -11.63 5.34
C ILE A 57 -1.63 -12.05 4.30
N GLU A 58 -0.38 -12.11 4.71
CA GLU A 58 0.75 -12.60 3.92
C GLU A 58 1.40 -13.78 4.62
N LEU A 59 1.76 -14.79 3.82
CA LEU A 59 2.61 -15.89 4.24
C LEU A 59 3.90 -15.84 3.43
N ASP A 60 5.04 -15.74 4.10
CA ASP A 60 6.36 -15.59 3.46
C ASP A 60 6.40 -14.43 2.45
N GLY A 61 5.80 -13.29 2.80
CA GLY A 61 5.72 -12.11 1.93
C GLY A 61 4.76 -12.25 0.74
N THR A 62 4.04 -13.38 0.63
CA THR A 62 3.07 -13.59 -0.44
C THR A 62 1.64 -13.39 0.09
N PRO A 63 0.87 -12.43 -0.48
CA PRO A 63 -0.50 -12.20 -0.05
C PRO A 63 -1.41 -13.41 -0.29
N ILE A 64 -2.18 -13.79 0.74
CA ILE A 64 -3.29 -14.73 0.59
C ILE A 64 -4.38 -14.06 -0.24
N ARG A 65 -4.78 -14.70 -1.34
CA ARG A 65 -5.78 -14.16 -2.26
C ARG A 65 -7.19 -14.29 -1.70
N ALA A 66 -8.10 -13.42 -2.16
CA ALA A 66 -9.48 -13.39 -1.70
C ALA A 66 -10.19 -14.76 -1.86
N GLU A 67 -9.93 -15.46 -2.95
CA GLU A 67 -10.49 -16.79 -3.22
C GLU A 67 -9.91 -17.91 -2.34
N GLN A 68 -8.78 -17.69 -1.66
CA GLN A 68 -8.15 -18.67 -0.80
C GLN A 68 -8.69 -18.65 0.64
N TYR A 69 -9.14 -17.49 1.14
CA TYR A 69 -9.71 -17.39 2.50
C TYR A 69 -10.86 -18.38 2.78
N PRO A 70 -11.85 -18.51 1.87
CA PRO A 70 -12.92 -19.49 2.07
C PRO A 70 -12.46 -20.94 2.09
N THR A 71 -11.22 -21.23 1.70
CA THR A 71 -10.68 -22.60 1.62
C THR A 71 -9.71 -22.95 2.77
N LEU A 72 -9.37 -22.00 3.65
CA LEU A 72 -8.46 -22.24 4.77
C LEU A 72 -8.90 -23.42 5.64
N TYR A 73 -10.20 -23.49 6.00
CA TYR A 73 -10.73 -24.60 6.78
C TYR A 73 -10.65 -25.95 6.02
N VAL A 74 -10.66 -25.94 4.68
CA VAL A 74 -10.51 -27.16 3.86
C VAL A 74 -9.10 -27.70 3.98
N HIS A 75 -8.08 -26.83 3.97
CA HIS A 75 -6.69 -27.23 4.17
C HIS A 75 -6.49 -27.84 5.57
N LEU A 76 -7.02 -27.19 6.61
CA LEU A 76 -7.01 -27.73 7.97
C LEU A 76 -7.75 -29.07 8.06
N SER A 77 -8.89 -29.18 7.37
CA SER A 77 -9.66 -30.44 7.31
C SER A 77 -8.90 -31.59 6.65
N LYS A 78 -8.11 -31.33 5.60
CA LYS A 78 -7.23 -32.33 4.97
C LYS A 78 -6.12 -32.79 5.91
N LEU A 79 -5.64 -31.93 6.78
CA LEU A 79 -4.66 -32.23 7.82
C LEU A 79 -5.26 -33.04 9.02
N GLY A 80 -6.58 -33.22 9.05
CA GLY A 80 -7.24 -33.92 10.13
C GLY A 80 -7.84 -33.06 11.21
N TYR A 81 -7.93 -31.78 10.99
CA TYR A 81 -8.60 -30.86 11.92
C TYR A 81 -10.09 -30.67 11.56
N LYS A 82 -10.91 -30.48 12.58
CA LYS A 82 -12.32 -30.11 12.44
C LYS A 82 -12.51 -28.72 13.01
N ILE A 83 -12.75 -27.74 12.13
CA ILE A 83 -12.96 -26.33 12.47
C ILE A 83 -13.99 -25.74 11.51
N GLY A 84 -14.74 -24.73 11.95
CA GLY A 84 -15.67 -23.98 11.12
C GLY A 84 -14.95 -23.05 10.13
N LYS A 85 -15.61 -22.75 9.00
CA LYS A 85 -15.03 -21.86 7.99
C LYS A 85 -14.69 -20.48 8.56
N GLN A 86 -15.63 -19.85 9.28
CA GLN A 86 -15.43 -18.50 9.84
C GLN A 86 -14.37 -18.54 10.94
N GLU A 87 -14.43 -19.53 11.83
CA GLU A 87 -13.43 -19.74 12.88
C GLU A 87 -12.01 -19.87 12.32
N ALA A 88 -11.85 -20.57 11.20
CA ALA A 88 -10.55 -20.67 10.54
C ALA A 88 -10.08 -19.30 10.00
N ILE A 89 -10.96 -18.53 9.36
CA ILE A 89 -10.63 -17.19 8.86
C ILE A 89 -10.24 -16.28 10.02
N ASP A 90 -11.03 -16.26 11.09
CA ASP A 90 -10.81 -15.41 12.27
C ASP A 90 -9.49 -15.76 12.96
N GLY A 91 -9.18 -17.06 13.12
CA GLY A 91 -7.92 -17.51 13.71
C GLY A 91 -6.69 -17.13 12.88
N PHE A 92 -6.75 -17.27 11.57
CA PHE A 92 -5.67 -16.83 10.68
C PHE A 92 -5.50 -15.31 10.72
N TYR A 93 -6.61 -14.55 10.73
CA TYR A 93 -6.57 -13.11 10.81
C TYR A 93 -5.95 -12.64 12.14
N ALA A 94 -6.38 -13.22 13.27
CA ALA A 94 -5.89 -12.87 14.58
C ALA A 94 -4.39 -13.19 14.72
N ALA A 95 -3.95 -14.38 14.32
CA ALA A 95 -2.52 -14.75 14.34
C ALA A 95 -1.66 -13.83 13.44
N ALA A 96 -2.18 -13.45 12.28
CA ALA A 96 -1.48 -12.51 11.39
C ALA A 96 -1.45 -11.08 11.95
N LEU A 97 -2.48 -10.67 12.69
CA LEU A 97 -2.58 -9.34 13.33
C LEU A 97 -1.52 -9.17 14.42
N ASP A 98 -1.27 -10.21 15.22
CA ASP A 98 -0.23 -10.22 16.26
C ASP A 98 1.18 -9.98 15.66
N ASN A 99 1.37 -10.38 14.40
CA ASN A 99 2.59 -10.18 13.61
C ASN A 99 2.40 -9.11 12.52
N SER A 100 1.58 -8.10 12.76
CA SER A 100 1.31 -7.05 11.76
C SER A 100 2.53 -6.20 11.44
N PHE A 101 2.60 -5.72 10.21
CA PHE A 101 3.69 -4.89 9.73
C PHE A 101 3.23 -3.82 8.74
N GLN A 102 4.02 -2.75 8.62
CA GLN A 102 3.82 -1.71 7.63
C GLN A 102 4.98 -1.74 6.62
N PRO A 103 4.72 -2.19 5.37
CA PRO A 103 5.80 -2.51 4.43
C PRO A 103 6.64 -1.30 4.00
N VAL A 104 6.03 -0.12 3.87
CA VAL A 104 6.77 1.10 3.51
C VAL A 104 7.65 1.55 4.68
N ARG A 105 7.18 1.40 5.93
CA ARG A 105 7.97 1.72 7.11
C ARG A 105 9.18 0.80 7.22
N GLU A 106 8.97 -0.53 7.08
CA GLU A 106 10.10 -1.48 7.11
C GLU A 106 11.13 -1.18 6.01
N TYR A 107 10.66 -0.81 4.82
CA TYR A 107 11.56 -0.40 3.74
C TYR A 107 12.36 0.86 4.09
N LEU A 108 11.71 1.88 4.65
CA LEU A 108 12.39 3.12 5.05
C LEU A 108 13.36 2.88 6.21
N ASP A 109 12.99 2.04 7.19
CA ASP A 109 13.85 1.67 8.31
C ASP A 109 15.10 0.90 7.80
N GLN A 110 14.92 -0.05 6.86
CA GLN A 110 16.04 -0.77 6.22
C GLN A 110 16.96 0.16 5.45
N LEU A 111 16.43 1.15 4.73
CA LEU A 111 17.26 2.15 4.03
C LEU A 111 18.02 3.05 5.01
N ALA A 112 17.42 3.38 6.16
CA ALA A 112 18.07 4.21 7.17
C ALA A 112 19.23 3.47 7.87
N ASP A 113 19.13 2.14 7.99
CA ASP A 113 20.13 1.28 8.60
C ASP A 113 21.22 0.81 7.61
N ASP A 114 21.07 1.10 6.31
CA ASP A 114 22.03 0.69 5.27
C ASP A 114 23.10 1.77 5.02
N ASP A 115 24.25 1.60 5.59
CA ASP A 115 25.40 2.51 5.43
C ASP A 115 25.89 2.66 3.97
N SER A 116 25.47 1.79 3.06
CA SER A 116 25.81 1.87 1.62
C SER A 116 24.93 2.89 0.87
N VAL A 117 23.81 3.28 1.44
CA VAL A 117 22.88 4.25 0.86
C VAL A 117 23.31 5.67 1.21
N THR A 118 23.59 6.47 0.18
CA THR A 118 23.91 7.89 0.39
C THR A 118 22.64 8.74 0.36
N PRO A 119 22.31 9.46 1.46
CA PRO A 119 21.17 10.36 1.48
C PRO A 119 21.24 11.44 0.40
N ILE A 120 20.11 11.72 -0.25
CA ILE A 120 20.01 12.83 -1.20
C ILE A 120 19.95 14.18 -0.49
N ASP A 121 20.41 15.24 -1.15
CA ASP A 121 20.20 16.62 -0.67
C ASP A 121 18.74 17.03 -0.97
N LEU A 122 17.88 16.97 0.04
CA LEU A 122 16.47 17.37 -0.06
C LEU A 122 16.26 18.84 -0.44
N ASN A 123 17.29 19.69 -0.31
CA ASN A 123 17.20 21.10 -0.72
C ASN A 123 17.52 21.30 -2.20
N LYS A 124 17.84 20.25 -2.93
CA LYS A 124 18.25 20.29 -4.35
C LYS A 124 17.59 19.19 -5.20
N VAL A 125 16.45 18.69 -4.80
CA VAL A 125 15.77 17.59 -5.54
C VAL A 125 15.37 18.05 -6.94
N GLY A 126 14.71 19.22 -7.06
CA GLY A 126 14.33 19.78 -8.34
C GLY A 126 15.54 20.09 -9.22
N THR A 127 16.56 20.72 -8.62
CA THR A 127 17.81 21.06 -9.29
C THR A 127 18.56 19.81 -9.77
N ASN A 128 18.72 18.81 -8.90
CA ASN A 128 19.57 17.66 -9.19
C ASN A 128 18.93 16.62 -10.10
N TYR A 129 17.61 16.44 -10.04
CA TYR A 129 16.94 15.33 -10.71
C TYR A 129 15.97 15.76 -11.82
N PHE A 130 15.57 17.04 -11.83
CA PHE A 130 14.57 17.55 -12.78
C PHE A 130 15.07 18.75 -13.61
N ASP A 131 16.37 19.10 -13.51
CA ASP A 131 17.01 20.26 -14.19
C ASP A 131 16.26 21.59 -13.94
N LEU A 132 15.77 21.78 -12.72
CA LEU A 132 15.00 22.96 -12.31
C LEU A 132 15.90 23.91 -11.53
N ASN A 133 16.11 25.11 -12.05
CA ASN A 133 16.95 26.15 -11.40
C ASN A 133 16.13 27.13 -10.56
N ASP A 134 15.17 26.61 -9.78
CA ASP A 134 14.33 27.41 -8.90
C ASP A 134 14.26 26.77 -7.51
N SER A 135 14.75 27.49 -6.51
CA SER A 135 14.75 27.06 -5.11
C SER A 135 13.34 26.83 -4.55
N LEU A 136 12.30 27.44 -5.14
CA LEU A 136 10.91 27.20 -4.78
C LEU A 136 10.52 25.76 -5.14
N TYR A 137 10.93 25.27 -6.32
CA TYR A 137 10.66 23.88 -6.73
C TYR A 137 11.38 22.85 -5.85
N ASP A 138 12.61 23.19 -5.43
CA ASP A 138 13.32 22.37 -4.44
C ASP A 138 12.58 22.31 -3.10
N ALA A 139 12.09 23.46 -2.61
CA ALA A 139 11.30 23.52 -1.38
C ALA A 139 9.98 22.75 -1.48
N MET A 140 9.30 22.80 -2.64
CA MET A 140 8.08 22.04 -2.91
C MET A 140 8.34 20.52 -2.85
N HIS A 141 9.41 20.03 -3.47
CA HIS A 141 9.81 18.62 -3.39
C HIS A 141 10.10 18.22 -1.95
N ARG A 142 10.93 19.01 -1.25
CA ARG A 142 11.28 18.73 0.16
C ARG A 142 10.06 18.58 1.05
N VAL A 143 9.10 19.50 0.98
CA VAL A 143 7.87 19.47 1.80
C VAL A 143 7.04 18.21 1.53
N ASN A 144 6.90 17.85 0.25
CA ASN A 144 6.07 16.69 -0.11
C ASN A 144 6.78 15.36 0.19
N LEU A 145 8.09 15.25 -0.01
CA LEU A 145 8.86 14.05 0.35
C LEU A 145 8.89 13.84 1.86
N ILE A 146 9.12 14.89 2.66
CA ILE A 146 9.01 14.82 4.12
C ILE A 146 7.59 14.42 4.53
N GLY A 147 6.56 14.99 3.90
CA GLY A 147 5.16 14.64 4.15
C GLY A 147 4.84 13.17 3.84
N ALA A 148 5.44 12.63 2.76
CA ALA A 148 5.31 11.22 2.39
C ALA A 148 5.87 10.30 3.47
N VAL A 149 7.09 10.56 3.93
CA VAL A 149 7.72 9.81 5.01
C VAL A 149 6.95 9.98 6.31
N LYS A 150 6.61 11.22 6.68
CA LYS A 150 5.88 11.51 7.92
C LYS A 150 4.57 10.75 8.03
N ARG A 151 3.78 10.64 6.96
CA ARG A 151 2.52 9.88 6.97
C ARG A 151 2.69 8.38 7.19
N VAL A 152 3.84 7.82 6.89
CA VAL A 152 4.15 6.42 7.17
C VAL A 152 4.41 6.21 8.67
N TYR A 153 5.14 7.12 9.32
CA TYR A 153 5.46 7.03 10.75
C TYR A 153 4.35 7.57 11.67
N GLU A 154 3.61 8.57 11.19
CA GLU A 154 2.49 9.21 11.89
C GLU A 154 1.23 9.16 11.00
N PRO A 155 0.56 7.98 10.87
CA PRO A 155 -0.64 7.85 10.06
C PRO A 155 -1.71 8.87 10.44
N GLY A 156 -2.32 9.52 9.44
CA GLY A 156 -3.30 10.57 9.67
C GLY A 156 -2.71 11.94 10.01
N CYS A 157 -1.39 12.12 10.05
CA CYS A 157 -0.82 13.45 10.25
C CYS A 157 -1.27 14.41 9.13
N PHE A 158 -1.38 15.69 9.50
CA PHE A 158 -1.85 16.71 8.57
C PHE A 158 -0.85 16.95 7.43
N HIS A 159 -1.26 16.66 6.20
CA HIS A 159 -0.54 16.96 4.97
C HIS A 159 -1.57 17.31 3.89
N LYS A 160 -1.59 18.57 3.47
CA LYS A 160 -2.63 19.14 2.59
C LYS A 160 -2.12 19.52 1.20
N THR A 161 -0.89 19.23 0.88
CA THR A 161 -0.27 19.62 -0.39
C THR A 161 0.03 18.42 -1.26
N LEU A 162 0.04 18.63 -2.58
CA LEU A 162 0.56 17.69 -3.55
C LEU A 162 1.38 18.42 -4.59
N ILE A 163 2.41 17.78 -5.11
CA ILE A 163 3.12 18.25 -6.30
C ILE A 163 2.26 17.94 -7.52
N VAL A 164 2.20 18.87 -8.46
CA VAL A 164 1.65 18.65 -9.79
C VAL A 164 2.73 18.96 -10.82
N TYR A 165 3.21 17.92 -11.49
CA TYR A 165 4.11 18.08 -12.63
C TYR A 165 3.34 18.52 -13.86
N VAL A 166 3.68 19.69 -14.39
CA VAL A 166 3.13 20.22 -15.65
C VAL A 166 4.19 20.16 -16.74
N GLY A 167 3.86 19.58 -17.86
CA GLY A 167 4.79 19.45 -18.98
C GLY A 167 4.25 18.57 -20.09
N LYS A 168 4.99 18.47 -21.20
CA LYS A 168 4.60 17.65 -22.35
C LYS A 168 4.33 16.20 -21.97
N GLN A 169 3.55 15.53 -22.80
CA GLN A 169 3.40 14.10 -22.74
C GLN A 169 4.77 13.40 -22.98
N ASP A 170 4.94 12.22 -22.38
CA ASP A 170 6.10 11.33 -22.56
C ASP A 170 7.48 11.86 -22.11
N ILE A 171 7.50 12.91 -21.27
CA ILE A 171 8.75 13.40 -20.64
C ILE A 171 9.13 12.67 -19.35
N GLY A 172 8.39 11.65 -18.94
CA GLY A 172 8.71 10.81 -17.77
C GLY A 172 8.02 11.22 -16.47
N LYS A 173 6.98 12.09 -16.48
CA LYS A 173 6.27 12.55 -15.28
C LYS A 173 5.81 11.41 -14.37
N SER A 174 4.94 10.55 -14.87
CA SER A 174 4.38 9.42 -14.09
C SER A 174 5.43 8.38 -13.75
N PHE A 175 6.42 8.18 -14.62
CA PHE A 175 7.51 7.27 -14.33
C PHE A 175 8.37 7.76 -13.16
N SER A 176 8.65 9.06 -13.06
CA SER A 176 9.38 9.62 -11.92
C SER A 176 8.61 9.49 -10.60
N VAL A 177 7.28 9.70 -10.62
CA VAL A 177 6.44 9.48 -9.43
C VAL A 177 6.47 8.02 -8.99
N ARG A 178 6.42 7.09 -9.94
CA ARG A 178 6.51 5.66 -9.69
C ARG A 178 7.85 5.26 -9.06
N ILE A 179 8.97 5.85 -9.50
CA ILE A 179 10.29 5.63 -8.89
C ILE A 179 10.30 6.13 -7.44
N LEU A 180 9.85 7.38 -7.21
CA LEU A 180 9.80 7.97 -5.88
C LEU A 180 8.94 7.17 -4.89
N ALA A 181 7.84 6.60 -5.36
CA ALA A 181 6.95 5.77 -4.54
C ALA A 181 7.50 4.37 -4.29
N SER A 182 8.53 3.95 -4.98
CA SER A 182 8.90 2.54 -5.22
C SER A 182 7.77 1.75 -5.91
N PRO A 183 8.04 1.00 -6.98
CA PRO A 183 7.00 0.45 -7.86
C PRO A 183 5.85 -0.29 -7.19
N PRO A 184 6.05 -1.08 -6.10
CA PRO A 184 4.95 -1.80 -5.45
C PRO A 184 3.92 -0.90 -4.78
N TRP A 185 4.27 0.33 -4.44
CA TRP A 185 3.44 1.25 -3.64
C TRP A 185 2.99 2.50 -4.39
N HIS A 186 3.14 2.50 -5.73
CA HIS A 186 2.58 3.50 -6.63
C HIS A 186 1.23 3.05 -7.17
N LYS A 187 0.29 3.99 -7.28
CA LYS A 187 -0.98 3.80 -8.01
C LYS A 187 -1.35 5.05 -8.78
N ASP A 188 -1.87 4.83 -9.98
CA ASP A 188 -2.31 5.86 -10.94
C ASP A 188 -3.66 5.55 -11.61
N THR A 189 -4.33 4.49 -11.13
CA THR A 189 -5.59 4.02 -11.74
C THR A 189 -6.75 4.94 -11.40
N SER A 190 -7.49 5.38 -12.40
CA SER A 190 -8.77 6.06 -12.23
C SER A 190 -9.81 5.06 -11.67
N GLN A 191 -10.10 5.15 -10.41
CA GLN A 191 -11.18 4.42 -9.73
C GLN A 191 -12.12 5.43 -9.11
N ASP A 192 -13.39 5.07 -8.98
CA ASP A 192 -14.40 5.94 -8.39
C ASP A 192 -14.94 5.38 -7.08
N GLY A 193 -15.41 6.27 -6.21
CA GLY A 193 -16.14 5.90 -5.01
C GLY A 193 -15.34 5.10 -3.99
N LYS A 194 -15.91 3.98 -3.54
CA LYS A 194 -15.34 3.15 -2.46
C LYS A 194 -14.05 2.45 -2.85
N ASP A 195 -13.93 2.05 -4.11
CA ASP A 195 -12.74 1.36 -4.62
C ASP A 195 -11.54 2.31 -4.68
N PHE A 196 -11.79 3.60 -4.97
CA PHE A 196 -10.78 4.63 -4.88
C PHE A 196 -10.23 4.81 -3.45
N LEU A 197 -11.11 4.92 -2.44
CA LEU A 197 -10.69 5.02 -1.04
C LEU A 197 -9.90 3.79 -0.59
N MET A 198 -10.34 2.59 -1.00
CA MET A 198 -9.58 1.36 -0.74
C MET A 198 -8.21 1.38 -1.42
N ALA A 199 -8.11 1.90 -2.65
CA ALA A 199 -6.86 2.02 -3.37
C ALA A 199 -5.85 2.95 -2.66
N LEU A 200 -6.31 4.05 -2.04
CA LEU A 200 -5.47 4.95 -1.23
C LEU A 200 -4.79 4.23 -0.05
N HIS A 201 -5.45 3.22 0.51
CA HIS A 201 -4.91 2.42 1.61
C HIS A 201 -4.07 1.21 1.15
N THR A 202 -3.71 1.16 -0.15
CA THR A 202 -2.83 0.11 -0.70
C THR A 202 -1.62 0.67 -1.43
N CYS A 203 -1.37 1.98 -1.32
CA CYS A 203 -0.22 2.64 -1.91
C CYS A 203 0.42 3.64 -0.95
N TRP A 204 1.64 4.05 -1.24
CA TRP A 204 2.33 5.13 -0.54
C TRP A 204 2.10 6.47 -1.26
N ILE A 205 2.26 6.49 -2.59
CA ILE A 205 1.95 7.65 -3.41
C ILE A 205 0.86 7.27 -4.42
N TYR A 206 -0.24 8.04 -4.39
CA TYR A 206 -1.31 7.93 -5.36
C TYR A 206 -1.18 9.05 -6.39
N GLU A 207 -0.96 8.71 -7.65
CA GLU A 207 -0.88 9.68 -8.73
C GLU A 207 -2.27 10.01 -9.28
N LEU A 208 -2.61 11.29 -9.25
CA LEU A 208 -3.77 11.86 -9.94
C LEU A 208 -3.32 12.26 -11.34
N ALA A 209 -3.42 11.33 -12.27
CA ALA A 209 -3.08 11.57 -13.67
C ALA A 209 -4.12 12.48 -14.34
N GLU A 210 -3.68 13.23 -15.33
CA GLU A 210 -4.56 14.06 -16.19
C GLU A 210 -5.48 15.01 -15.41
N LEU A 211 -4.90 15.75 -14.45
CA LEU A 211 -5.69 16.71 -13.64
C LEU A 211 -6.44 17.74 -14.48
N GLU A 212 -6.03 17.97 -15.73
CA GLU A 212 -6.75 18.79 -16.70
C GLU A 212 -8.15 18.28 -17.06
N SER A 213 -8.45 17.02 -16.78
CA SER A 213 -9.79 16.42 -16.98
C SER A 213 -10.81 16.94 -15.97
N ILE A 214 -10.34 17.48 -14.83
CA ILE A 214 -11.22 18.09 -13.81
C ILE A 214 -11.73 19.44 -14.33
N THR A 215 -12.98 19.45 -14.77
CA THR A 215 -13.53 20.57 -15.54
C THR A 215 -14.44 21.50 -14.76
N ASN A 216 -14.94 21.08 -13.59
CA ASN A 216 -15.93 21.85 -12.86
C ASN A 216 -15.58 22.11 -11.39
N LYS A 217 -16.21 23.15 -10.81
CA LYS A 217 -15.95 23.58 -9.41
C LYS A 217 -16.30 22.51 -8.37
N ARG A 218 -17.27 21.64 -8.63
CA ARG A 218 -17.69 20.59 -7.70
C ARG A 218 -16.60 19.52 -7.59
N GLU A 219 -16.04 19.09 -8.70
CA GLU A 219 -14.93 18.13 -8.75
C GLU A 219 -13.69 18.72 -8.06
N ALA A 220 -13.36 19.97 -8.34
CA ALA A 220 -12.26 20.67 -7.68
C ALA A 220 -12.47 20.77 -6.16
N GLY A 221 -13.71 21.03 -5.68
CA GLY A 221 -14.03 21.04 -4.27
C GLY A 221 -13.90 19.67 -3.62
N THR A 222 -14.34 18.63 -4.28
CA THR A 222 -14.20 17.23 -3.83
C THR A 222 -12.73 16.86 -3.71
N LEU A 223 -11.91 17.19 -4.70
CA LEU A 223 -10.48 16.95 -4.70
C LEU A 223 -9.76 17.68 -3.56
N LYS A 224 -10.12 18.93 -3.29
CA LYS A 224 -9.56 19.71 -2.15
C LYS A 224 -9.83 19.03 -0.82
N ASN A 225 -11.07 18.56 -0.60
CA ASN A 225 -11.43 17.85 0.61
C ASN A 225 -10.65 16.55 0.71
N LEU A 226 -10.56 15.80 -0.38
CA LEU A 226 -9.82 14.55 -0.47
C LEU A 226 -8.34 14.74 -0.09
N ILE A 227 -7.66 15.73 -0.69
CA ILE A 227 -6.24 16.01 -0.40
C ILE A 227 -6.03 16.34 1.08
N SER A 228 -6.96 17.07 1.69
CA SER A 228 -6.85 17.54 3.08
C SER A 228 -7.29 16.51 4.11
N SER A 229 -7.94 15.41 3.71
CA SER A 229 -8.41 14.38 4.65
C SER A 229 -7.24 13.67 5.33
N VAL A 230 -7.42 13.41 6.62
CA VAL A 230 -6.44 12.71 7.46
C VAL A 230 -6.78 11.25 7.67
N SER A 231 -8.05 10.88 7.47
CA SER A 231 -8.56 9.50 7.54
C SER A 231 -9.62 9.26 6.49
N ASP A 232 -9.94 8.00 6.26
CA ASP A 232 -10.98 7.56 5.34
C ASP A 232 -11.84 6.49 5.99
N LEU A 233 -13.17 6.62 5.84
CA LEU A 233 -14.12 5.63 6.28
C LEU A 233 -14.21 4.50 5.26
N ILE A 234 -13.54 3.40 5.53
CA ILE A 234 -13.49 2.22 4.66
C ILE A 234 -13.91 0.95 5.39
N ARG A 235 -14.29 -0.05 4.60
CA ARG A 235 -14.54 -1.40 5.08
C ARG A 235 -13.50 -2.35 4.47
N PRO A 236 -12.44 -2.70 5.20
CA PRO A 236 -11.46 -3.66 4.73
C PRO A 236 -12.09 -5.03 4.40
N PRO A 237 -11.49 -5.81 3.52
CA PRO A 237 -11.86 -7.20 3.34
C PRO A 237 -11.87 -7.92 4.71
N TYR A 238 -12.87 -8.79 4.92
CA TYR A 238 -13.05 -9.63 6.13
C TYR A 238 -13.54 -8.93 7.39
N LEU A 239 -13.67 -7.60 7.41
CA LEU A 239 -14.32 -6.88 8.51
C LEU A 239 -15.80 -6.63 8.20
N SER A 240 -16.66 -6.80 9.21
CA SER A 240 -18.10 -6.63 9.07
C SER A 240 -18.55 -5.17 9.10
N ALA A 241 -17.75 -4.28 9.68
CA ALA A 241 -18.06 -2.86 9.88
C ALA A 241 -17.14 -1.94 9.08
N HIS A 242 -17.61 -0.72 8.82
CA HIS A 242 -16.76 0.39 8.40
C HIS A 242 -16.04 0.96 9.63
N ASP A 243 -14.80 1.36 9.44
CA ASP A 243 -14.02 2.03 10.45
C ASP A 243 -13.21 3.16 9.83
N ASP A 244 -12.74 4.08 10.67
CA ASP A 244 -11.96 5.25 10.29
C ASP A 244 -10.48 4.87 10.26
N PHE A 245 -9.91 4.80 9.06
CA PHE A 245 -8.51 4.42 8.87
C PHE A 245 -7.66 5.66 8.63
N PRO A 246 -6.67 5.93 9.50
CA PRO A 246 -5.70 6.99 9.29
C PRO A 246 -4.96 6.82 7.96
N ARG A 247 -4.87 7.92 7.19
CA ARG A 247 -4.25 7.88 5.86
C ARG A 247 -2.73 7.85 5.96
N MET A 248 -2.10 6.89 5.30
CA MET A 248 -0.65 6.76 5.17
C MET A 248 -0.14 7.23 3.80
N SER A 249 -1.03 7.30 2.80
CA SER A 249 -0.69 7.76 1.46
C SER A 249 -0.68 9.29 1.33
N ILE A 250 0.08 9.76 0.35
CA ILE A 250 0.01 11.13 -0.16
C ILE A 250 -0.42 11.13 -1.62
N PHE A 251 -0.78 12.32 -2.11
CA PHE A 251 -1.09 12.53 -3.52
C PHE A 251 0.08 13.16 -4.27
N TRP A 252 0.19 12.79 -5.52
CA TRP A 252 1.01 13.44 -6.53
C TRP A 252 0.18 13.64 -7.78
N GLY A 253 0.43 14.66 -8.58
CA GLY A 253 -0.37 14.94 -9.76
C GLY A 253 0.47 15.11 -11.01
N SER A 254 -0.14 14.84 -12.15
CA SER A 254 0.43 15.18 -13.46
C SER A 254 -0.61 15.85 -14.35
N SER A 255 -0.15 16.80 -15.17
CA SER A 255 -0.96 17.48 -16.17
C SER A 255 -0.13 17.81 -17.40
N ASN A 256 -0.78 17.80 -18.57
CA ASN A 256 -0.16 18.27 -19.81
C ASN A 256 -0.41 19.77 -20.06
N ARG A 257 -1.28 20.40 -19.25
CA ARG A 257 -1.72 21.79 -19.41
C ARG A 257 -1.56 22.57 -18.11
N ARG A 258 -1.24 23.87 -18.22
CA ARG A 258 -1.13 24.80 -17.08
C ARG A 258 -2.48 25.23 -16.51
N ASP A 259 -3.52 25.23 -17.32
CA ASP A 259 -4.85 25.79 -17.03
C ASP A 259 -5.80 24.80 -16.31
N PHE A 260 -5.27 23.74 -15.68
CA PHE A 260 -6.07 22.78 -14.93
C PHE A 260 -6.64 23.39 -13.61
N LEU A 261 -5.98 24.41 -13.05
CA LEU A 261 -6.46 25.13 -11.86
C LEU A 261 -7.34 26.32 -12.28
N ARG A 262 -8.63 26.09 -12.39
CA ARG A 262 -9.61 27.17 -12.65
C ARG A 262 -10.17 27.83 -11.40
N ASP A 263 -9.74 27.40 -10.21
CA ASP A 263 -10.25 27.90 -8.93
C ASP A 263 -9.16 28.68 -8.18
N GLU A 264 -9.34 29.99 -8.07
CA GLU A 264 -8.43 30.90 -7.39
C GLU A 264 -8.27 30.63 -5.88
N THR A 265 -9.22 29.90 -5.26
CA THR A 265 -9.24 29.65 -3.81
C THR A 265 -8.44 28.40 -3.38
N GLY A 266 -7.96 27.60 -4.32
CA GLY A 266 -7.31 26.28 -4.05
C GLY A 266 -5.81 26.24 -4.22
N GLY A 267 -5.19 27.29 -4.72
CA GLY A 267 -3.78 27.31 -5.13
C GLY A 267 -2.76 26.88 -4.08
N ALA A 268 -3.04 27.13 -2.80
CA ALA A 268 -2.14 26.76 -1.71
C ALA A 268 -1.96 25.25 -1.47
N ARG A 269 -2.77 24.39 -2.09
CA ARG A 269 -2.66 22.92 -1.99
C ARG A 269 -1.83 22.29 -3.11
N TYR A 270 -1.74 23.00 -4.23
CA TYR A 270 -1.09 22.51 -5.43
C TYR A 270 0.28 23.12 -5.56
N HIS A 271 1.31 22.36 -5.35
CA HIS A 271 2.69 22.74 -5.64
C HIS A 271 2.96 22.46 -7.12
N VAL A 272 2.62 23.43 -7.96
CA VAL A 272 2.77 23.30 -9.42
C VAL A 272 4.22 23.46 -9.80
N ILE A 273 4.79 22.43 -10.40
CA ILE A 273 6.16 22.41 -10.89
C ILE A 273 6.11 22.28 -12.42
N GLU A 274 6.52 23.35 -13.09
CA GLU A 274 6.62 23.36 -14.52
C GLU A 274 7.94 22.73 -14.96
N LEU A 275 7.84 21.58 -15.61
CA LEU A 275 9.00 20.90 -16.16
C LEU A 275 9.46 21.60 -17.46
N PRO A 276 10.75 21.60 -17.75
CA PRO A 276 11.30 22.28 -18.92
C PRO A 276 10.57 21.89 -20.20
N HIS A 277 10.21 22.89 -21.00
CA HIS A 277 9.34 22.73 -22.16
C HIS A 277 10.07 23.13 -23.44
N ASP A 278 11.31 22.70 -23.62
CA ASP A 278 12.03 22.96 -24.87
C ASP A 278 11.76 21.88 -25.90
N ALA A 279 10.97 22.26 -26.94
CA ALA A 279 10.70 21.40 -28.08
C ALA A 279 11.95 21.08 -28.91
N LYS A 280 13.03 21.85 -28.73
CA LYS A 280 14.26 21.71 -29.51
C LYS A 280 15.28 20.81 -28.81
N THR A 281 15.31 20.77 -27.49
CA THR A 281 16.27 19.99 -26.70
C THR A 281 15.81 18.58 -26.37
N GLY A 282 14.51 18.26 -26.58
CA GLY A 282 13.98 16.92 -26.29
C GLY A 282 14.06 16.56 -24.80
N PHE A 283 13.89 17.55 -23.90
CA PHE A 283 13.95 17.34 -22.46
C PHE A 283 13.12 16.12 -22.03
N ARG A 284 13.74 15.27 -21.26
CA ARG A 284 13.11 14.18 -20.48
C ARG A 284 13.69 14.17 -19.09
N ILE A 285 12.87 13.77 -18.10
CA ILE A 285 13.38 13.51 -16.76
C ILE A 285 14.40 12.38 -16.84
N ASP A 286 15.58 12.61 -16.24
CA ASP A 286 16.61 11.57 -16.15
C ASP A 286 16.19 10.51 -15.13
N THR A 287 15.45 9.53 -15.60
CA THR A 287 14.93 8.43 -14.79
C THR A 287 16.03 7.50 -14.29
N ASP A 288 17.14 7.39 -15.03
CA ASP A 288 18.28 6.57 -14.59
C ASP A 288 18.99 7.20 -13.39
N ARG A 289 19.00 8.55 -13.33
CA ARG A 289 19.53 9.27 -12.18
C ARG A 289 18.62 9.17 -10.96
N LEU A 290 17.29 9.10 -11.15
CA LEU A 290 16.33 8.86 -10.07
C LEU A 290 16.39 7.42 -9.51
N LEU A 291 16.87 6.46 -10.30
CA LEU A 291 17.01 5.06 -9.89
C LEU A 291 18.31 4.76 -9.13
N ARG A 292 19.27 5.68 -9.14
CA ARG A 292 20.57 5.59 -8.44
C ARG A 292 20.51 6.22 -7.07
#